data_d808f2ea847cbd6815e9b3734c7dd9b8
#
_entry.id   d808f2ea847cbd6815e9b3734c7dd9b8
#
_cell.length_a   1.000
_cell.length_b   1.000
_cell.length_c   1.000
_cell.angle_alpha   90.00
_cell.angle_beta   90.00
_cell.angle_gamma   90.00
#
_symmetry.space_group_name_H-M   'P 1'
#
loop_
_entity.id
_entity.type
_entity.pdbx_description
1 polymer ?
#
loop_
_entity_poly.entity_id
_entity_poly.type
_entity_poly.pdbx_seq_one_letter_code
_entity_poly.pdbx_strand_id
1 'polypeptide(L)'
;MLAAKNQRDDGALVCAQCATVRPALCVACGSQKLKNLRLGVTRAREELEALSQRVVVEVTATQELGSRSAEVYIGTEAVLHQVHEARAVVFLDFDQELLAPRFRTGEQAMAMLIRAARLVGGRAQGGRIVVQTRMPRHEVLDAALHADPGRLVAAEREKRRTLAFPPFTALAVVSGAAASGFVERLGGRAGIEVLGPNDGRWLVRAPGHRELADALAAVDRPAGRLRIEVDPDRI
;
A
#
# COMPACT_ATOMS: atom_id res chain seq x y z
N MET A 1 4.70 7.39 -7.84
CA MET A 1 4.93 8.44 -6.85
C MET A 1 6.33 8.99 -7.02
N LEU A 2 6.49 10.30 -7.20
CA LEU A 2 7.81 10.92 -7.40
C LEU A 2 8.38 11.28 -6.02
N ALA A 3 9.50 10.67 -5.66
CA ALA A 3 10.27 11.07 -4.49
C ALA A 3 11.39 12.02 -4.93
N ALA A 4 11.61 13.11 -4.19
CA ALA A 4 12.80 13.91 -4.39
C ALA A 4 14.01 13.10 -3.91
N LYS A 5 14.93 12.79 -4.81
CA LYS A 5 16.24 12.30 -4.42
C LYS A 5 16.97 13.43 -3.69
N ASN A 6 17.64 13.10 -2.60
CA ASN A 6 18.29 14.03 -1.66
C ASN A 6 18.80 15.32 -2.33
N GLN A 7 18.52 16.45 -1.71
CA GLN A 7 18.66 17.85 -2.16
C GLN A 7 20.10 18.29 -2.55
N ARG A 8 20.99 17.38 -2.92
CA ARG A 8 22.37 17.67 -3.27
C ARG A 8 22.74 17.52 -4.74
N ASP A 9 21.89 16.89 -5.57
CA ASP A 9 22.19 16.71 -6.99
C ASP A 9 21.00 17.08 -7.87
N ASP A 10 21.17 18.13 -8.64
CA ASP A 10 20.60 18.51 -9.95
C ASP A 10 19.09 18.79 -10.06
N GLY A 11 18.34 18.98 -9.01
CA GLY A 11 16.95 19.44 -9.14
C GLY A 11 16.05 18.47 -9.94
N ALA A 12 16.34 17.18 -9.92
CA ALA A 12 15.55 16.17 -10.59
C ALA A 12 14.64 15.40 -9.61
N LEU A 13 13.44 15.06 -10.07
CA LEU A 13 12.52 14.16 -9.41
C LEU A 13 12.66 12.76 -10.01
N VAL A 14 12.85 11.76 -9.18
CA VAL A 14 12.93 10.36 -9.58
C VAL A 14 11.71 9.60 -9.08
N CYS A 15 11.05 8.85 -9.94
CA CYS A 15 9.98 7.96 -9.52
C CYS A 15 10.58 6.74 -8.80
N ALA A 16 10.20 6.53 -7.55
CA ALA A 16 10.68 5.39 -6.77
C ALA A 16 10.21 4.03 -7.33
N GLN A 17 9.18 4.03 -8.17
CA GLN A 17 8.58 2.79 -8.70
C GLN A 17 9.15 2.40 -10.07
N CYS A 18 9.34 3.37 -10.99
CA CYS A 18 9.76 3.09 -12.36
C CYS A 18 11.09 3.76 -12.73
N ALA A 19 11.78 4.37 -11.77
CA ALA A 19 13.03 5.11 -11.93
C ALA A 19 12.99 6.26 -12.98
N THR A 20 11.82 6.63 -13.49
CA THR A 20 11.67 7.75 -14.43
C THR A 20 12.18 9.03 -13.79
N VAL A 21 13.07 9.72 -14.48
CA VAL A 21 13.66 11.00 -14.05
C VAL A 21 12.97 12.14 -14.78
N ARG A 22 12.61 13.20 -14.07
CA ARG A 22 12.12 14.45 -14.67
C ARG A 22 12.67 15.67 -13.93
N PRO A 23 12.77 16.83 -14.57
CA PRO A 23 13.14 18.07 -13.89
C PRO A 23 12.19 18.39 -12.75
N ALA A 24 12.70 18.93 -11.64
CA ALA A 24 11.89 19.40 -10.51
C ALA A 24 11.28 20.78 -10.84
N LEU A 25 10.41 20.79 -11.86
CA LEU A 25 9.71 21.99 -12.35
C LEU A 25 8.19 21.77 -12.25
N CYS A 26 7.48 22.83 -11.88
CA CYS A 26 6.03 22.86 -12.02
C CYS A 26 5.64 22.89 -13.50
N VAL A 27 4.86 21.94 -13.97
CA VAL A 27 4.44 21.84 -15.38
C VAL A 27 3.59 23.06 -15.80
N ALA A 28 2.86 23.66 -14.85
CA ALA A 28 1.96 24.78 -15.13
C ALA A 28 2.67 26.14 -15.16
N CYS A 29 3.68 26.38 -14.30
CA CYS A 29 4.28 27.72 -14.16
C CYS A 29 5.81 27.72 -14.22
N GLY A 30 6.48 26.59 -14.47
CA GLY A 30 7.93 26.49 -14.54
C GLY A 30 8.69 26.72 -13.22
N SER A 31 7.99 26.91 -12.10
CA SER A 31 8.62 27.17 -10.82
C SER A 31 9.40 25.94 -10.31
N GLN A 32 10.61 26.17 -9.83
CA GLN A 32 11.42 25.17 -9.14
C GLN A 32 11.09 25.07 -7.64
N LYS A 33 10.26 25.99 -7.11
CA LYS A 33 9.84 25.99 -5.71
C LYS A 33 8.79 24.90 -5.47
N LEU A 34 9.20 23.65 -5.50
CA LEU A 34 8.36 22.52 -5.15
C LEU A 34 8.42 22.28 -3.64
N LYS A 35 7.25 22.31 -2.98
CA LYS A 35 7.14 21.97 -1.57
C LYS A 35 6.86 20.48 -1.44
N ASN A 36 7.67 19.80 -0.62
CA ASN A 36 7.33 18.43 -0.21
C ASN A 36 6.07 18.50 0.67
N LEU A 37 4.97 17.94 0.19
CA LEU A 37 3.69 17.90 0.92
C LEU A 37 3.68 16.82 2.00
N ARG A 38 4.65 15.89 2.00
CA ARG A 38 4.77 14.87 3.01
C ARG A 38 5.60 15.40 4.17
N LEU A 39 4.95 15.57 5.30
CA LEU A 39 5.63 15.64 6.58
C LEU A 39 6.15 14.23 6.90
N GLY A 40 7.44 14.08 7.16
CA GLY A 40 7.94 12.86 7.79
C GLY A 40 7.28 12.69 9.16
N VAL A 41 7.16 11.44 9.63
CA VAL A 41 6.53 11.14 10.93
C VAL A 41 7.16 11.96 12.05
N THR A 42 8.48 12.09 12.06
CA THR A 42 9.23 12.86 13.08
C THR A 42 8.84 14.33 13.09
N ARG A 43 8.74 14.97 11.93
CA ARG A 43 8.32 16.39 11.85
C ARG A 43 6.86 16.56 12.26
N ALA A 44 5.99 15.64 11.85
CA ALA A 44 4.59 15.68 12.27
C ALA A 44 4.47 15.47 13.79
N ARG A 45 5.33 14.65 14.40
CA ARG A 45 5.45 14.49 15.85
C ARG A 45 5.79 15.81 16.54
N GLU A 46 6.85 16.49 16.08
CA GLU A 46 7.29 17.78 16.65
C GLU A 46 6.21 18.85 16.56
N GLU A 47 5.55 18.98 15.42
CA GLU A 47 4.43 19.91 15.23
C GLU A 47 3.25 19.57 16.16
N LEU A 48 2.94 18.28 16.32
CA LEU A 48 1.86 17.83 17.18
C LEU A 48 2.19 18.03 18.68
N GLU A 49 3.43 17.81 19.10
CA GLU A 49 3.91 18.13 20.45
C GLU A 49 3.78 19.62 20.76
N ALA A 50 4.22 20.48 19.80
CA ALA A 50 4.12 21.92 19.96
C ALA A 50 2.67 22.41 20.06
N LEU A 51 1.75 21.83 19.28
CA LEU A 51 0.34 22.20 19.28
C LEU A 51 -0.43 21.67 20.48
N SER A 52 -0.18 20.41 20.85
CA SER A 52 -0.92 19.74 21.93
C SER A 52 -0.39 20.03 23.32
N GLN A 53 0.85 20.50 23.44
CA GLN A 53 1.61 20.65 24.69
C GLN A 53 1.68 19.33 25.47
N ARG A 54 1.74 18.20 24.76
CA ARG A 54 1.76 16.84 25.30
C ARG A 54 2.90 16.05 24.69
N VAL A 55 3.38 15.05 25.42
CA VAL A 55 4.34 14.08 24.89
C VAL A 55 3.68 13.25 23.80
N VAL A 56 4.30 13.21 22.62
CA VAL A 56 3.85 12.41 21.49
C VAL A 56 4.83 11.25 21.26
N VAL A 57 4.34 10.03 21.37
CA VAL A 57 5.14 8.82 21.13
C VAL A 57 5.06 8.41 19.67
N GLU A 58 6.22 8.31 19.04
CA GLU A 58 6.34 7.78 17.68
C GLU A 58 6.35 6.26 17.69
N VAL A 59 5.53 5.64 16.83
CA VAL A 59 5.39 4.18 16.65
C VAL A 59 5.51 3.85 15.17
N THR A 60 6.53 3.08 14.81
CA THR A 60 6.78 2.63 13.44
C THR A 60 7.11 1.14 13.43
N ALA A 61 7.28 0.54 12.26
CA ALA A 61 7.69 -0.85 12.15
C ALA A 61 9.08 -1.14 12.75
N THR A 62 9.93 -0.10 12.81
CA THR A 62 11.31 -0.18 13.37
C THR A 62 11.40 0.37 14.79
N GLN A 63 10.40 1.11 15.24
CA GLN A 63 10.36 1.73 16.56
C GLN A 63 9.06 1.30 17.25
N GLU A 64 9.15 0.19 17.95
CA GLU A 64 8.03 -0.39 18.68
C GLU A 64 7.64 0.44 19.90
N LEU A 65 6.37 0.37 20.28
CA LEU A 65 5.83 1.05 21.44
C LEU A 65 6.50 0.57 22.75
N GLY A 66 6.71 -0.75 22.87
CA GLY A 66 7.24 -1.34 24.10
C GLY A 66 6.35 -1.04 25.31
N SER A 67 6.99 -0.67 26.43
CA SER A 67 6.27 -0.27 27.67
C SER A 67 5.93 1.21 27.74
N ARG A 68 6.18 1.99 26.67
CA ARG A 68 5.89 3.43 26.66
C ARG A 68 4.39 3.66 26.56
N SER A 69 3.89 4.50 27.44
CA SER A 69 2.51 4.95 27.42
C SER A 69 2.46 6.47 27.26
N ALA A 70 1.56 6.95 26.43
CA ALA A 70 1.33 8.37 26.21
C ALA A 70 -0.15 8.62 25.89
N GLU A 71 -0.56 9.87 25.98
CA GLU A 71 -1.91 10.26 25.57
C GLU A 71 -2.03 10.42 24.05
N VAL A 72 -0.92 10.66 23.37
CA VAL A 72 -0.86 10.90 21.93
C VAL A 72 0.21 10.01 21.29
N TYR A 73 -0.19 9.31 20.27
CA TYR A 73 0.69 8.47 19.45
C TYR A 73 0.65 8.96 18.00
N ILE A 74 1.79 8.89 17.31
CA ILE A 74 1.89 9.15 15.88
C ILE A 74 2.75 8.08 15.22
N GLY A 75 2.50 7.75 13.98
CA GLY A 75 3.33 6.78 13.27
C GLY A 75 2.72 6.31 11.96
N THR A 76 3.22 5.17 11.51
CA THR A 76 2.70 4.46 10.35
C THR A 76 1.53 3.56 10.74
N GLU A 77 1.10 2.67 9.84
CA GLU A 77 0.10 1.63 10.13
C GLU A 77 0.43 0.82 11.42
N ALA A 78 1.70 0.75 11.80
CA ALA A 78 2.14 0.07 13.03
C ALA A 78 1.42 0.55 14.30
N VAL A 79 1.02 1.83 14.36
CA VAL A 79 0.23 2.38 15.48
C VAL A 79 -1.06 1.59 15.70
N LEU A 80 -1.75 1.23 14.61
CA LEU A 80 -3.03 0.51 14.67
C LEU A 80 -2.91 -0.93 15.19
N HIS A 81 -1.68 -1.45 15.27
CA HIS A 81 -1.39 -2.79 15.77
C HIS A 81 -0.83 -2.81 17.19
N GLN A 82 -0.19 -1.73 17.61
CA GLN A 82 0.52 -1.67 18.90
C GLN A 82 -0.25 -0.89 19.98
N VAL A 83 -1.14 0.03 19.58
CA VAL A 83 -2.05 0.70 20.50
C VAL A 83 -3.30 -0.15 20.66
N HIS A 84 -3.76 -0.33 21.89
CA HIS A 84 -4.89 -1.21 22.21
C HIS A 84 -6.22 -0.46 22.33
N GLU A 85 -6.17 0.83 22.68
CA GLU A 85 -7.36 1.66 22.88
C GLU A 85 -7.04 3.12 22.51
N ALA A 86 -8.00 3.82 21.93
CA ALA A 86 -7.89 5.24 21.61
C ALA A 86 -9.28 5.89 21.63
N ARG A 87 -9.38 7.15 22.02
CA ARG A 87 -10.61 7.94 21.89
C ARG A 87 -10.81 8.46 20.47
N ALA A 88 -9.71 8.71 19.78
CA ALA A 88 -9.74 9.19 18.41
C ALA A 88 -8.57 8.61 17.61
N VAL A 89 -8.82 8.30 16.34
CA VAL A 89 -7.81 7.99 15.35
C VAL A 89 -7.92 9.00 14.21
N VAL A 90 -6.80 9.61 13.83
CA VAL A 90 -6.73 10.60 12.76
C VAL A 90 -5.81 10.06 11.66
N PHE A 91 -6.32 9.89 10.46
CA PHE A 91 -5.53 9.57 9.29
C PHE A 91 -5.14 10.87 8.57
N LEU A 92 -3.84 11.13 8.50
CA LEU A 92 -3.29 12.25 7.75
C LEU A 92 -2.95 11.78 6.34
N ASP A 93 -3.40 12.53 5.30
CA ASP A 93 -3.15 12.23 3.89
C ASP A 93 -3.54 10.78 3.49
N PHE A 94 -4.77 10.38 3.81
CA PHE A 94 -5.27 9.02 3.55
C PHE A 94 -5.34 8.69 2.05
N ASP A 95 -5.28 9.71 1.18
CA ASP A 95 -5.23 9.55 -0.27
C ASP A 95 -4.05 8.67 -0.72
N GLN A 96 -2.98 8.60 0.07
CA GLN A 96 -1.85 7.72 -0.23
C GLN A 96 -2.23 6.25 -0.19
N GLU A 97 -3.10 5.88 0.74
CA GLU A 97 -3.60 4.52 0.86
C GLU A 97 -4.66 4.24 -0.22
N LEU A 98 -5.49 5.23 -0.56
CA LEU A 98 -6.50 5.08 -1.60
C LEU A 98 -5.91 5.00 -3.02
N LEU A 99 -4.76 5.63 -3.26
CA LEU A 99 -4.10 5.73 -4.56
C LEU A 99 -2.84 4.84 -4.66
N ALA A 100 -2.59 4.00 -3.68
CA ALA A 100 -1.44 3.12 -3.73
C ALA A 100 -1.53 2.17 -4.95
N PRO A 101 -0.45 1.99 -5.72
CA PRO A 101 -0.46 1.17 -6.92
C PRO A 101 -0.41 -0.33 -6.56
N ARG A 102 -1.48 -0.82 -5.95
CA ARG A 102 -1.66 -2.21 -5.53
C ARG A 102 -3.04 -2.68 -5.92
N PHE A 103 -3.18 -3.91 -6.35
CA PHE A 103 -4.50 -4.41 -6.78
C PHE A 103 -5.50 -4.61 -5.61
N ARG A 104 -5.02 -4.66 -4.37
CA ARG A 104 -5.84 -4.76 -3.14
C ARG A 104 -5.94 -3.44 -2.37
N THR A 105 -5.66 -2.32 -3.02
CA THR A 105 -5.62 -0.99 -2.38
C THR A 105 -6.90 -0.69 -1.59
N GLY A 106 -8.08 -0.88 -2.18
CA GLY A 106 -9.36 -0.62 -1.51
C GLY A 106 -9.58 -1.51 -0.28
N GLU A 107 -9.24 -2.79 -0.38
CA GLU A 107 -9.36 -3.73 0.74
C GLU A 107 -8.40 -3.37 1.89
N GLN A 108 -7.16 -3.02 1.56
CA GLN A 108 -6.16 -2.64 2.56
C GLN A 108 -6.54 -1.33 3.27
N ALA A 109 -6.99 -0.32 2.52
CA ALA A 109 -7.48 0.94 3.08
C ALA A 109 -8.70 0.71 4.00
N MET A 110 -9.65 -0.13 3.58
CA MET A 110 -10.81 -0.50 4.40
C MET A 110 -10.38 -1.24 5.67
N ALA A 111 -9.42 -2.17 5.57
CA ALA A 111 -8.91 -2.90 6.74
C ALA A 111 -8.27 -1.95 7.77
N MET A 112 -7.56 -0.90 7.33
CA MET A 112 -7.03 0.13 8.24
C MET A 112 -8.15 0.89 8.96
N LEU A 113 -9.22 1.28 8.25
CA LEU A 113 -10.38 1.95 8.86
C LEU A 113 -11.11 1.04 9.84
N ILE A 114 -11.27 -0.25 9.53
CA ILE A 114 -11.87 -1.23 10.45
C ILE A 114 -11.02 -1.40 11.71
N ARG A 115 -9.69 -1.46 11.59
CA ARG A 115 -8.79 -1.52 12.75
C ARG A 115 -8.92 -0.27 13.61
N ALA A 116 -8.94 0.91 13.01
CA ALA A 116 -9.17 2.16 13.72
C ALA A 116 -10.53 2.16 14.46
N ALA A 117 -11.59 1.63 13.82
CA ALA A 117 -12.90 1.52 14.44
C ALA A 117 -12.89 0.62 15.68
N ARG A 118 -12.11 -0.46 15.66
CA ARG A 118 -11.94 -1.33 16.82
C ARG A 118 -11.19 -0.64 17.95
N LEU A 119 -10.19 0.18 17.64
CA LEU A 119 -9.41 0.92 18.65
C LEU A 119 -10.24 1.99 19.35
N VAL A 120 -11.10 2.70 18.62
CA VAL A 120 -11.90 3.78 19.20
C VAL A 120 -13.18 3.29 19.87
N GLY A 121 -13.51 2.02 19.73
CA GLY A 121 -14.75 1.44 20.26
C GLY A 121 -16.00 1.94 19.54
N GLY A 122 -17.15 1.66 20.11
CA GLY A 122 -18.44 2.02 19.52
C GLY A 122 -18.76 3.50 19.64
N ARG A 123 -19.69 3.98 18.79
CA ARG A 123 -20.18 5.37 18.80
C ARG A 123 -20.74 5.81 20.17
N ALA A 124 -21.35 4.87 20.89
CA ALA A 124 -21.86 5.12 22.24
C ALA A 124 -20.77 5.49 23.27
N GLN A 125 -19.53 5.08 23.00
CA GLN A 125 -18.36 5.39 23.84
C GLN A 125 -17.66 6.70 23.42
N GLY A 126 -18.20 7.40 22.42
CA GLY A 126 -17.66 8.66 21.93
C GLY A 126 -16.44 8.52 21.01
N GLY A 127 -16.13 7.31 20.56
CA GLY A 127 -15.03 7.04 19.64
C GLY A 127 -15.17 7.78 18.31
N ARG A 128 -14.06 8.32 17.81
CA ARG A 128 -14.03 9.11 16.56
C ARG A 128 -12.91 8.66 15.64
N ILE A 129 -13.22 8.59 14.33
CA ILE A 129 -12.24 8.44 13.27
C ILE A 129 -12.33 9.68 12.38
N VAL A 130 -11.20 10.33 12.17
CA VAL A 130 -11.09 11.50 11.28
C VAL A 130 -10.18 11.12 10.13
N VAL A 131 -10.63 11.36 8.91
CA VAL A 131 -9.88 11.06 7.70
C VAL A 131 -9.62 12.34 6.92
N GLN A 132 -8.35 12.73 6.81
CA GLN A 132 -7.95 13.82 5.93
C GLN A 132 -7.79 13.29 4.51
N THR A 133 -8.62 13.78 3.59
CA THR A 133 -8.65 13.32 2.20
C THR A 133 -9.09 14.43 1.25
N ARG A 134 -8.62 14.38 0.01
CA ARG A 134 -9.12 15.18 -1.13
C ARG A 134 -10.14 14.40 -1.96
N MET A 135 -10.37 13.12 -1.59
CA MET A 135 -11.26 12.19 -2.29
C MET A 135 -12.44 11.75 -1.40
N PRO A 136 -13.26 12.67 -0.86
CA PRO A 136 -14.28 12.32 0.14
C PRO A 136 -15.39 11.41 -0.39
N ARG A 137 -15.50 11.27 -1.72
CA ARG A 137 -16.48 10.39 -2.39
C ARG A 137 -15.90 9.05 -2.85
N HIS A 138 -14.69 8.70 -2.38
CA HIS A 138 -14.09 7.41 -2.73
C HIS A 138 -14.90 6.26 -2.12
N GLU A 139 -15.08 5.16 -2.87
CA GLU A 139 -15.92 4.02 -2.47
C GLU A 139 -15.53 3.40 -1.12
N VAL A 140 -14.25 3.41 -0.77
CA VAL A 140 -13.75 2.95 0.55
C VAL A 140 -14.34 3.81 1.66
N LEU A 141 -14.35 5.14 1.48
CA LEU A 141 -14.85 6.08 2.49
C LEU A 141 -16.37 6.02 2.56
N ASP A 142 -17.07 5.87 1.41
CA ASP A 142 -18.52 5.68 1.40
C ASP A 142 -18.91 4.40 2.16
N ALA A 143 -18.24 3.29 1.90
CA ALA A 143 -18.46 2.03 2.62
C ALA A 143 -18.18 2.16 4.12
N ALA A 144 -17.10 2.86 4.50
CA ALA A 144 -16.75 3.10 5.90
C ALA A 144 -17.77 3.98 6.63
N LEU A 145 -18.26 5.06 6.00
CA LEU A 145 -19.27 5.95 6.56
C LEU A 145 -20.60 5.23 6.85
N HIS A 146 -20.94 4.23 6.03
CA HIS A 146 -22.14 3.42 6.22
C HIS A 146 -21.90 2.17 7.09
N ALA A 147 -20.66 1.96 7.56
CA ALA A 147 -20.25 0.73 8.25
C ALA A 147 -20.61 -0.55 7.46
N ASP A 148 -20.59 -0.46 6.13
CA ASP A 148 -20.98 -1.53 5.21
C ASP A 148 -19.84 -1.84 4.20
N PRO A 149 -18.92 -2.75 4.54
CA PRO A 149 -17.87 -3.19 3.62
C PRO A 149 -18.40 -3.83 2.33
N GLY A 150 -19.63 -4.32 2.33
CA GLY A 150 -20.27 -4.92 1.14
C GLY A 150 -20.38 -3.95 -0.03
N ARG A 151 -20.51 -2.65 0.25
CA ARG A 151 -20.53 -1.59 -0.77
C ARG A 151 -19.22 -1.54 -1.56
N LEU A 152 -18.09 -1.73 -0.88
CA LEU A 152 -16.78 -1.79 -1.54
C LEU A 152 -16.62 -3.05 -2.38
N VAL A 153 -17.13 -4.20 -1.91
CA VAL A 153 -16.99 -5.48 -2.61
C VAL A 153 -17.58 -5.44 -4.02
N ALA A 154 -18.72 -4.78 -4.21
CA ALA A 154 -19.36 -4.68 -5.52
C ALA A 154 -18.50 -3.90 -6.53
N ALA A 155 -17.95 -2.75 -6.11
CA ALA A 155 -17.09 -1.92 -6.93
C ALA A 155 -15.76 -2.63 -7.26
N GLU A 156 -15.11 -3.23 -6.25
CA GLU A 156 -13.86 -3.97 -6.43
C GLU A 156 -14.03 -5.20 -7.34
N ARG A 157 -15.14 -5.91 -7.21
CA ARG A 157 -15.43 -7.09 -8.05
C ARG A 157 -15.43 -6.74 -9.52
N GLU A 158 -16.07 -5.64 -9.91
CA GLU A 158 -16.13 -5.22 -11.31
C GLU A 158 -14.76 -4.78 -11.84
N LYS A 159 -14.01 -4.01 -11.07
CA LYS A 159 -12.63 -3.64 -11.40
C LYS A 159 -11.75 -4.87 -11.62
N ARG A 160 -11.82 -5.84 -10.72
CA ARG A 160 -11.02 -7.07 -10.81
C ARG A 160 -11.40 -7.94 -11.99
N ARG A 161 -12.69 -8.00 -12.34
CA ARG A 161 -13.13 -8.70 -13.54
C ARG A 161 -12.53 -8.07 -14.78
N THR A 162 -12.66 -6.75 -14.92
CA THR A 162 -12.16 -5.99 -16.08
C THR A 162 -10.64 -6.09 -16.24
N LEU A 163 -9.91 -6.06 -15.11
CA LEU A 163 -8.45 -6.09 -15.08
C LEU A 163 -7.87 -7.51 -15.02
N ALA A 164 -8.71 -8.54 -15.06
CA ALA A 164 -8.33 -9.93 -14.90
C ALA A 164 -7.44 -10.15 -13.66
N PHE A 165 -7.94 -9.72 -12.50
CA PHE A 165 -7.34 -9.96 -11.18
C PHE A 165 -8.11 -11.03 -10.39
N PRO A 166 -7.49 -11.66 -9.39
CA PRO A 166 -8.19 -12.57 -8.50
C PRO A 166 -9.45 -11.93 -7.87
N PRO A 167 -10.56 -12.68 -7.75
CA PRO A 167 -10.72 -14.13 -7.94
C PRO A 167 -11.08 -14.57 -9.37
N PHE A 168 -11.06 -13.69 -10.36
CA PHE A 168 -11.42 -14.01 -11.75
C PHE A 168 -10.30 -14.69 -12.53
N THR A 169 -9.06 -14.51 -12.07
CA THR A 169 -7.85 -15.19 -12.55
C THR A 169 -6.99 -15.58 -11.36
N ALA A 170 -5.97 -16.37 -11.58
CA ALA A 170 -4.94 -16.65 -10.58
C ALA A 170 -3.65 -15.86 -10.90
N LEU A 171 -2.97 -15.38 -9.88
CA LEU A 171 -1.72 -14.63 -9.98
C LEU A 171 -0.63 -15.29 -9.14
N ALA A 172 0.61 -15.23 -9.65
CA ALA A 172 1.79 -15.49 -8.85
C ALA A 172 2.86 -14.44 -9.16
N VAL A 173 3.65 -14.09 -8.15
CA VAL A 173 4.90 -13.33 -8.32
C VAL A 173 6.06 -14.29 -8.21
N VAL A 174 6.93 -14.28 -9.22
CA VAL A 174 8.16 -15.07 -9.26
C VAL A 174 9.36 -14.12 -9.12
N SER A 175 10.27 -14.40 -8.19
CA SER A 175 11.42 -13.56 -7.91
C SER A 175 12.62 -14.38 -7.43
N GLY A 176 13.79 -13.73 -7.38
CA GLY A 176 15.05 -14.34 -6.98
C GLY A 176 16.00 -14.59 -8.14
N ALA A 177 17.25 -14.96 -7.84
CA ALA A 177 18.30 -15.11 -8.84
C ALA A 177 17.99 -16.14 -9.96
N ALA A 178 17.19 -17.16 -9.62
CA ALA A 178 16.79 -18.20 -10.58
C ALA A 178 15.44 -17.92 -11.28
N ALA A 179 14.82 -16.76 -11.03
CA ALA A 179 13.46 -16.46 -11.53
C ALA A 179 13.44 -16.33 -13.05
N SER A 180 14.42 -15.66 -13.69
CA SER A 180 14.49 -15.49 -15.14
C SER A 180 14.43 -16.83 -15.87
N GLY A 181 15.33 -17.74 -15.56
CA GLY A 181 15.36 -19.05 -16.19
C GLY A 181 14.13 -19.93 -15.87
N PHE A 182 13.47 -19.69 -14.75
CA PHE A 182 12.21 -20.36 -14.40
C PHE A 182 11.07 -19.86 -15.27
N VAL A 183 10.88 -18.53 -15.38
CA VAL A 183 9.79 -17.95 -16.17
C VAL A 183 9.97 -18.15 -17.68
N GLU A 184 11.20 -18.20 -18.18
CA GLU A 184 11.48 -18.58 -19.58
C GLU A 184 10.94 -19.96 -19.90
N ARG A 185 11.15 -20.95 -19.03
CA ARG A 185 10.61 -22.31 -19.21
C ARG A 185 9.09 -22.38 -18.96
N LEU A 186 8.56 -21.47 -18.17
CA LEU A 186 7.13 -21.36 -17.92
C LEU A 186 6.40 -20.72 -19.11
N GLY A 187 7.06 -19.77 -19.80
CA GLY A 187 6.50 -19.06 -20.94
C GLY A 187 6.14 -20.00 -22.11
N GLY A 188 5.19 -19.55 -22.94
CA GLY A 188 4.71 -20.32 -24.08
C GLY A 188 3.70 -21.43 -23.77
N ARG A 189 3.36 -21.66 -22.48
CA ARG A 189 2.30 -22.57 -22.10
C ARG A 189 0.94 -21.96 -22.33
N ALA A 190 0.01 -22.74 -22.87
CA ALA A 190 -1.34 -22.28 -23.15
C ALA A 190 -2.03 -21.76 -21.87
N GLY A 191 -2.59 -20.56 -21.94
CA GLY A 191 -3.29 -19.93 -20.82
C GLY A 191 -2.38 -19.32 -19.74
N ILE A 192 -1.06 -19.37 -19.90
CA ILE A 192 -0.11 -18.73 -18.98
C ILE A 192 0.44 -17.45 -19.60
N GLU A 193 0.23 -16.33 -18.93
CA GLU A 193 0.79 -15.03 -19.29
C GLU A 193 1.90 -14.67 -18.30
N VAL A 194 3.06 -14.28 -18.82
CA VAL A 194 4.20 -13.82 -18.02
C VAL A 194 4.48 -12.36 -18.36
N LEU A 195 4.45 -11.50 -17.34
CA LEU A 195 4.68 -10.07 -17.45
C LEU A 195 5.91 -9.67 -16.62
N GLY A 196 6.70 -8.77 -17.14
CA GLY A 196 7.90 -8.26 -16.46
C GLY A 196 9.18 -8.56 -17.25
N PRO A 197 10.37 -8.42 -16.64
CA PRO A 197 10.55 -8.14 -15.21
C PRO A 197 10.26 -6.68 -14.84
N ASN A 198 9.73 -6.49 -13.64
CA ASN A 198 9.71 -5.21 -12.98
C ASN A 198 10.47 -5.34 -11.65
N ASP A 199 11.58 -4.65 -11.50
CA ASP A 199 12.46 -4.72 -10.33
C ASP A 199 12.87 -6.18 -9.96
N GLY A 200 13.21 -6.98 -10.99
CA GLY A 200 13.59 -8.39 -10.82
C GLY A 200 12.45 -9.34 -10.41
N ARG A 201 11.20 -8.90 -10.56
CA ARG A 201 10.00 -9.67 -10.27
C ARG A 201 9.19 -9.87 -11.52
N TRP A 202 8.66 -11.07 -11.71
CA TRP A 202 7.76 -11.42 -12.80
C TRP A 202 6.38 -11.70 -12.25
N LEU A 203 5.35 -11.22 -12.95
CA LEU A 203 3.98 -11.56 -12.68
C LEU A 203 3.55 -12.66 -13.62
N VAL A 204 3.07 -13.77 -13.07
CA VAL A 204 2.50 -14.89 -13.81
C VAL A 204 1.01 -14.91 -13.58
N ARG A 205 0.25 -14.93 -14.68
CA ARG A 205 -1.21 -14.98 -14.65
C ARG A 205 -1.72 -16.24 -15.33
N ALA A 206 -2.77 -16.83 -14.78
CA ALA A 206 -3.46 -17.98 -15.35
C ALA A 206 -4.98 -17.81 -15.22
N PRO A 207 -5.80 -18.51 -16.02
CA PRO A 207 -7.26 -18.47 -15.93
C PRO A 207 -7.79 -18.84 -14.53
N GLY A 208 -7.13 -19.77 -13.85
CA GLY A 208 -7.49 -20.22 -12.53
C GLY A 208 -6.31 -20.77 -11.74
N HIS A 209 -6.53 -21.03 -10.45
CA HIS A 209 -5.48 -21.52 -9.55
C HIS A 209 -4.97 -22.92 -9.91
N ARG A 210 -5.84 -23.76 -10.49
CA ARG A 210 -5.45 -25.10 -10.93
C ARG A 210 -4.46 -25.02 -12.09
N GLU A 211 -4.80 -24.24 -13.11
CA GLU A 211 -3.94 -24.04 -14.29
C GLU A 211 -2.61 -23.39 -13.89
N LEU A 212 -2.65 -22.44 -12.94
CA LEU A 212 -1.43 -21.83 -12.40
C LEU A 212 -0.57 -22.86 -11.67
N ALA A 213 -1.17 -23.65 -10.77
CA ALA A 213 -0.44 -24.65 -9.99
C ALA A 213 0.16 -25.74 -10.89
N ASP A 214 -0.61 -26.24 -11.84
CA ASP A 214 -0.16 -27.27 -12.80
C ASP A 214 1.00 -26.74 -13.66
N ALA A 215 0.90 -25.49 -14.12
CA ALA A 215 1.96 -24.86 -14.93
C ALA A 215 3.25 -24.67 -14.10
N LEU A 216 3.13 -24.19 -12.87
CA LEU A 216 4.28 -23.98 -11.97
C LEU A 216 4.94 -25.32 -11.59
N ALA A 217 4.15 -26.37 -11.36
CA ALA A 217 4.65 -27.70 -11.03
C ALA A 217 5.32 -28.41 -12.21
N ALA A 218 4.93 -28.09 -13.43
CA ALA A 218 5.47 -28.71 -14.64
C ALA A 218 6.85 -28.14 -15.08
N VAL A 219 7.40 -27.18 -14.33
CA VAL A 219 8.72 -26.59 -14.58
C VAL A 219 9.68 -27.01 -13.48
N ASP A 220 10.77 -27.68 -13.86
CA ASP A 220 11.82 -28.06 -12.92
C ASP A 220 12.40 -26.80 -12.26
N ARG A 221 12.56 -26.86 -10.94
CA ARG A 221 13.17 -25.79 -10.18
C ARG A 221 14.65 -25.65 -10.55
N PRO A 222 15.07 -24.48 -11.03
CA PRO A 222 16.48 -24.22 -11.32
C PRO A 222 17.28 -24.15 -10.03
N ALA A 223 18.59 -24.39 -10.11
CA ALA A 223 19.50 -24.12 -9.02
C ALA A 223 19.51 -22.62 -8.68
N GLY A 224 19.54 -22.29 -7.40
CA GLY A 224 19.57 -20.92 -6.91
C GLY A 224 18.28 -20.51 -6.20
N ARG A 225 18.30 -19.26 -5.72
CA ARG A 225 17.16 -18.69 -4.96
C ARG A 225 15.98 -18.42 -5.89
N LEU A 226 14.87 -19.12 -5.67
CA LEU A 226 13.60 -18.92 -6.33
C LEU A 226 12.50 -18.75 -5.27
N ARG A 227 11.76 -17.66 -5.38
CA ARG A 227 10.57 -17.39 -4.57
C ARG A 227 9.37 -17.30 -5.50
N ILE A 228 8.35 -18.09 -5.22
CA ILE A 228 7.06 -18.06 -5.88
C ILE A 228 6.02 -17.72 -4.80
N GLU A 229 5.25 -16.68 -5.03
CA GLU A 229 4.22 -16.18 -4.13
C GLU A 229 2.89 -16.16 -4.89
N VAL A 230 2.01 -17.10 -4.55
CA VAL A 230 0.68 -17.20 -5.16
C VAL A 230 -0.27 -16.26 -4.41
N ASP A 231 -1.13 -15.55 -5.14
CA ASP A 231 -2.03 -14.53 -4.62
C ASP A 231 -1.33 -13.52 -3.69
N PRO A 232 -0.27 -12.86 -4.17
CA PRO A 232 0.51 -11.95 -3.35
C PRO A 232 -0.34 -10.79 -2.83
N ASP A 233 -0.04 -10.31 -1.63
CA ASP A 233 -0.69 -9.09 -1.12
C ASP A 233 -0.27 -7.83 -1.87
N ARG A 234 0.91 -7.86 -2.49
CA ARG A 234 1.50 -6.75 -3.27
C ARG A 234 2.13 -7.29 -4.55
N ILE A 235 1.85 -6.62 -5.64
CA ILE A 235 2.41 -6.88 -6.96
C ILE A 235 3.51 -5.88 -7.26
#